data_17a679c8068ded904ef9414a823c233d
#
_entry.id   17a679c8068ded904ef9414a823c233d
#
_cell.length_a   1.000
_cell.length_b   1.000
_cell.length_c   1.000
_cell.angle_alpha   90.00
_cell.angle_beta   90.00
_cell.angle_gamma   90.00
#
_symmetry.space_group_name_H-M   'P 1'
#
loop_
_entity.id
_entity.type
_entity.pdbx_description
1 polymer ?
#
loop_
_entity_poly.entity_id
_entity_poly.type
_entity_poly.pdbx_seq_one_letter_code
_entity_poly.pdbx_strand_id
1 'polypeptide(L)'
;MQAPLTVVTLDSGETKDLKDFYNGKPLILVFLRHFGCIFCREQIAELRQFKTENIVLVCMGRVQETSDFKKKMEIPQTMISDPNKLLYEAFSLRRGSFGQVINPTLTRKSIKLLKGGHKLGILKGDPWMLAGVFRIEPDGDVSYSHYATDVSDNLSGAAIAQLLKLK
;
A
#
# COMPACT_ATOMS: atom_id res chain seq x y z
N MET A 1 -5.34 12.19 13.81
CA MET A 1 -6.05 12.42 12.51
C MET A 1 -7.15 11.39 12.41
N GLN A 2 -8.36 11.78 12.06
CA GLN A 2 -9.45 10.82 11.86
C GLN A 2 -9.41 10.24 10.44
N ALA A 3 -9.67 8.94 10.34
CA ALA A 3 -9.85 8.28 9.05
C ALA A 3 -11.07 8.86 8.32
N PRO A 4 -11.02 9.02 6.99
CA PRO A 4 -12.13 9.58 6.24
C PRO A 4 -13.34 8.63 6.27
N LEU A 5 -14.53 9.21 6.44
CA LEU A 5 -15.80 8.49 6.25
C LEU A 5 -16.10 8.45 4.75
N THR A 6 -15.78 7.36 4.10
CA THR A 6 -15.91 7.21 2.64
C THR A 6 -16.20 5.79 2.24
N VAL A 7 -16.85 5.63 1.11
CA VAL A 7 -17.05 4.33 0.45
C VAL A 7 -15.83 4.04 -0.42
N VAL A 8 -15.35 2.81 -0.37
CA VAL A 8 -14.22 2.32 -1.17
C VAL A 8 -14.67 1.21 -2.10
N THR A 9 -13.97 1.04 -3.21
CA THR A 9 -14.23 -0.05 -4.16
C THR A 9 -13.13 -1.10 -4.03
N LEU A 10 -13.51 -2.36 -3.86
CA LEU A 10 -12.59 -3.48 -3.68
C LEU A 10 -12.11 -4.04 -5.03
N ASP A 11 -11.09 -4.88 -4.96
CA ASP A 11 -10.58 -5.66 -6.11
C ASP A 11 -11.62 -6.60 -6.73
N SER A 12 -12.67 -6.94 -5.99
CA SER A 12 -13.85 -7.69 -6.49
C SER A 12 -14.85 -6.82 -7.28
N GLY A 13 -14.76 -5.50 -7.19
CA GLY A 13 -15.76 -4.56 -7.67
C GLY A 13 -16.86 -4.22 -6.65
N GLU A 14 -16.87 -4.91 -5.50
CA GLU A 14 -17.77 -4.60 -4.39
C GLU A 14 -17.42 -3.23 -3.78
N THR A 15 -18.43 -2.51 -3.34
CA THR A 15 -18.26 -1.26 -2.57
C THR A 15 -18.54 -1.50 -1.11
N LYS A 16 -17.76 -0.86 -0.23
CA LYS A 16 -17.87 -1.01 1.21
C LYS A 16 -17.48 0.30 1.91
N ASP A 17 -18.08 0.59 3.06
CA ASP A 17 -17.60 1.70 3.88
C ASP A 17 -16.21 1.39 4.45
N LEU A 18 -15.29 2.36 4.37
CA LEU A 18 -13.96 2.20 4.95
C LEU A 18 -14.04 1.86 6.45
N LYS A 19 -15.03 2.43 7.14
CA LYS A 19 -15.29 2.18 8.55
C LYS A 19 -15.50 0.71 8.88
N ASP A 20 -16.09 -0.07 7.99
CA ASP A 20 -16.36 -1.49 8.23
C ASP A 20 -15.09 -2.33 8.41
N PHE A 21 -13.96 -1.85 7.91
CA PHE A 21 -12.68 -2.55 8.05
C PHE A 21 -12.03 -2.38 9.43
N TYR A 22 -12.36 -1.30 10.15
CA TYR A 22 -11.83 -1.03 11.49
C TYR A 22 -12.89 -1.07 12.59
N ASN A 23 -14.11 -1.50 12.28
CA ASN A 23 -15.15 -1.69 13.28
C ASN A 23 -14.77 -2.81 14.26
N GLY A 24 -14.47 -2.43 15.50
CA GLY A 24 -14.13 -3.35 16.60
C GLY A 24 -12.69 -3.88 16.62
N LYS A 25 -11.85 -3.58 15.63
CA LYS A 25 -10.45 -4.01 15.56
C LYS A 25 -9.58 -3.02 14.76
N PRO A 26 -8.29 -2.86 15.09
CA PRO A 26 -7.42 -1.97 14.31
C PRO A 26 -7.26 -2.45 12.86
N LEU A 27 -7.14 -1.50 11.95
CA LEU A 27 -6.87 -1.71 10.53
C LEU A 27 -5.50 -1.12 10.17
N ILE A 28 -4.71 -1.84 9.39
CA ILE A 28 -3.53 -1.30 8.73
C ILE A 28 -3.85 -1.07 7.26
N LEU A 29 -3.79 0.18 6.82
CA LEU A 29 -3.82 0.54 5.40
C LEU A 29 -2.40 0.69 4.86
N VAL A 30 -2.09 -0.04 3.79
CA VAL A 30 -0.80 0.02 3.08
C VAL A 30 -1.04 0.60 1.70
N PHE A 31 -0.58 1.82 1.47
CA PHE A 31 -0.69 2.50 0.20
C PHE A 31 0.49 2.13 -0.71
N LEU A 32 0.21 1.44 -1.78
CA LEU A 32 1.19 1.06 -2.79
C LEU A 32 1.45 2.23 -3.74
N ARG A 33 2.62 2.27 -4.35
CA ARG A 33 2.92 3.24 -5.41
C ARG A 33 2.24 2.81 -6.72
N HIS A 34 2.96 2.28 -7.64
CA HIS A 34 2.44 1.75 -8.91
C HIS A 34 2.77 0.26 -9.06
N PHE A 35 2.04 -0.48 -9.87
CA PHE A 35 2.21 -1.94 -10.00
C PHE A 35 3.59 -2.39 -10.52
N GLY A 36 4.33 -1.49 -11.17
CA GLY A 36 5.71 -1.75 -11.63
C GLY A 36 6.79 -1.57 -10.58
N CYS A 37 6.46 -1.00 -9.40
CA CYS A 37 7.43 -0.66 -8.36
C CYS A 37 8.05 -1.92 -7.75
N ILE A 38 9.37 -2.10 -7.91
CA ILE A 38 10.10 -3.26 -7.38
C ILE A 38 10.06 -3.30 -5.84
N PHE A 39 10.15 -2.16 -5.18
CA PHE A 39 10.09 -2.05 -3.71
C PHE A 39 8.71 -2.39 -3.16
N CYS A 40 7.63 -2.01 -3.86
CA CYS A 40 6.27 -2.42 -3.48
C CYS A 40 6.08 -3.93 -3.66
N ARG A 41 6.68 -4.52 -4.70
CA ARG A 41 6.62 -5.97 -4.93
C ARG A 41 7.37 -6.76 -3.87
N GLU A 42 8.52 -6.27 -3.40
CA GLU A 42 9.24 -6.83 -2.26
C GLU A 42 8.36 -6.80 -0.99
N GLN A 43 7.80 -5.64 -0.66
CA GLN A 43 6.89 -5.48 0.49
C GLN A 43 5.69 -6.44 0.40
N ILE A 44 5.06 -6.56 -0.77
CA ILE A 44 3.96 -7.51 -1.01
C ILE A 44 4.42 -8.95 -0.80
N ALA A 45 5.61 -9.33 -1.29
CA ALA A 45 6.13 -10.68 -1.13
C ALA A 45 6.31 -11.04 0.35
N GLU A 46 6.75 -10.09 1.18
CA GLU A 46 6.83 -10.25 2.63
C GLU A 46 5.44 -10.31 3.28
N LEU A 47 4.48 -9.49 2.82
CA LEU A 47 3.12 -9.46 3.38
C LEU A 47 2.32 -10.72 3.10
N ARG A 48 2.64 -11.52 2.08
CA ARG A 48 1.91 -12.76 1.75
C ARG A 48 1.84 -13.77 2.90
N GLN A 49 2.84 -13.80 3.77
CA GLN A 49 2.86 -14.69 4.92
C GLN A 49 1.88 -14.29 6.03
N PHE A 50 1.40 -13.04 6.02
CA PHE A 50 0.47 -12.52 7.02
C PHE A 50 -0.96 -12.51 6.47
N LYS A 51 -1.63 -13.67 6.54
CA LYS A 51 -3.02 -13.82 6.09
C LYS A 51 -3.98 -13.26 7.14
N THR A 52 -4.23 -11.97 7.11
CA THR A 52 -5.13 -11.28 8.03
C THR A 52 -6.01 -10.28 7.28
N GLU A 53 -7.27 -10.17 7.69
CA GLU A 53 -8.22 -9.18 7.18
C GLU A 53 -7.93 -7.76 7.65
N ASN A 54 -7.07 -7.61 8.67
CA ASN A 54 -6.75 -6.32 9.26
C ASN A 54 -5.60 -5.60 8.56
N ILE A 55 -5.07 -6.16 7.46
CA ILE A 55 -4.13 -5.49 6.56
C ILE A 55 -4.83 -5.38 5.20
N VAL A 56 -5.02 -4.15 4.73
CA VAL A 56 -5.65 -3.84 3.46
C VAL A 56 -4.69 -3.01 2.62
N LEU A 57 -4.53 -3.39 1.35
CA LEU A 57 -3.66 -2.69 0.41
C LEU A 57 -4.48 -1.70 -0.42
N VAL A 58 -3.98 -0.49 -0.62
CA VAL A 58 -4.61 0.53 -1.48
C VAL A 58 -3.72 0.74 -2.71
N CYS A 59 -4.30 0.75 -3.88
CA CYS A 59 -3.58 0.95 -5.14
C CYS A 59 -4.32 1.86 -6.11
N MET A 60 -3.59 2.44 -7.06
CA MET A 60 -4.11 3.38 -8.07
C MET A 60 -4.63 2.67 -9.34
N GLY A 61 -4.74 1.34 -9.34
CA GLY A 61 -5.31 0.59 -10.46
C GLY A 61 -6.84 0.64 -10.47
N ARG A 62 -7.43 0.52 -11.64
CA ARG A 62 -8.87 0.25 -11.77
C ARG A 62 -9.19 -1.16 -11.23
N VAL A 63 -10.45 -1.43 -10.94
CA VAL A 63 -10.91 -2.72 -10.38
C VAL A 63 -10.31 -3.93 -11.10
N GLN A 64 -10.44 -4.01 -12.41
CA GLN A 64 -9.91 -5.14 -13.18
C GLN A 64 -8.38 -5.24 -13.10
N GLU A 65 -7.68 -4.10 -13.20
CA GLU A 65 -6.21 -4.05 -13.09
C GLU A 65 -5.73 -4.47 -11.69
N THR A 66 -6.48 -4.09 -10.65
CA THR A 66 -6.23 -4.46 -9.25
C THR A 66 -6.44 -5.95 -9.04
N SER A 67 -7.54 -6.50 -9.55
CA SER A 67 -7.86 -7.93 -9.50
C SER A 67 -6.79 -8.78 -10.21
N ASP A 68 -6.37 -8.36 -11.41
CA ASP A 68 -5.33 -9.06 -12.18
C ASP A 68 -3.98 -9.01 -11.48
N PHE A 69 -3.62 -7.84 -10.92
CA PHE A 69 -2.41 -7.68 -10.14
C PHE A 69 -2.41 -8.53 -8.88
N LYS A 70 -3.53 -8.55 -8.14
CA LYS A 70 -3.72 -9.39 -6.95
C LYS A 70 -3.51 -10.87 -7.26
N LYS A 71 -4.14 -11.37 -8.33
CA LYS A 71 -3.98 -12.77 -8.79
C LYS A 71 -2.53 -13.07 -9.18
N LYS A 72 -1.92 -12.19 -10.00
CA LYS A 72 -0.55 -12.35 -10.47
C LYS A 72 0.48 -12.36 -9.35
N MET A 73 0.26 -11.56 -8.31
CA MET A 73 1.15 -11.43 -7.16
C MET A 73 0.76 -12.36 -6.01
N GLU A 74 -0.31 -13.16 -6.15
CA GLU A 74 -0.83 -14.08 -5.12
C GLU A 74 -1.06 -13.37 -3.77
N ILE A 75 -1.69 -12.20 -3.81
CA ILE A 75 -1.92 -11.36 -2.63
C ILE A 75 -3.13 -11.89 -1.85
N PRO A 76 -2.99 -12.34 -0.60
CA PRO A 76 -4.11 -12.83 0.19
C PRO A 76 -4.96 -11.71 0.78
N GLN A 77 -4.38 -10.51 0.98
CA GLN A 77 -5.07 -9.37 1.58
C GLN A 77 -6.11 -8.78 0.63
N THR A 78 -7.15 -8.14 1.19
CA THR A 78 -8.08 -7.30 0.43
C THR A 78 -7.34 -6.12 -0.19
N MET A 79 -7.69 -5.76 -1.42
CA MET A 79 -7.16 -4.59 -2.09
C MET A 79 -8.28 -3.58 -2.39
N ILE A 80 -7.98 -2.30 -2.19
CA ILE A 80 -8.84 -1.18 -2.56
C ILE A 80 -8.31 -0.58 -3.86
N SER A 81 -9.21 -0.45 -4.84
CA SER A 81 -9.00 0.23 -6.11
C SER A 81 -9.29 1.72 -5.94
N ASP A 82 -8.27 2.57 -6.04
CA ASP A 82 -8.40 4.03 -5.92
C ASP A 82 -7.73 4.74 -7.11
N PRO A 83 -8.28 4.57 -8.34
CA PRO A 83 -7.67 5.15 -9.55
C PRO A 83 -7.67 6.69 -9.55
N ASN A 84 -8.58 7.30 -8.84
CA ASN A 84 -8.69 8.75 -8.71
C ASN A 84 -7.87 9.32 -7.55
N LYS A 85 -7.19 8.48 -6.77
CA LYS A 85 -6.34 8.85 -5.63
C LYS A 85 -7.07 9.59 -4.50
N LEU A 86 -8.37 9.36 -4.34
CA LEU A 86 -9.17 10.03 -3.30
C LEU A 86 -8.71 9.65 -1.90
N LEU A 87 -8.39 8.37 -1.66
CA LEU A 87 -7.81 7.94 -0.38
C LEU A 87 -6.37 8.46 -0.21
N TYR A 88 -5.56 8.44 -1.27
CA TYR A 88 -4.20 9.00 -1.21
C TYR A 88 -4.24 10.47 -0.77
N GLU A 89 -5.15 11.26 -1.31
CA GLU A 89 -5.34 12.67 -0.96
C GLU A 89 -5.86 12.82 0.48
N ALA A 90 -6.87 12.01 0.87
CA ALA A 90 -7.45 12.05 2.20
C ALA A 90 -6.42 11.71 3.30
N PHE A 91 -5.48 10.81 3.01
CA PHE A 91 -4.36 10.49 3.90
C PHE A 91 -3.13 11.38 3.68
N SER A 92 -3.26 12.46 2.91
CA SER A 92 -2.18 13.45 2.65
C SER A 92 -0.91 12.86 2.04
N LEU A 93 -1.03 11.75 1.30
CA LEU A 93 0.08 11.19 0.55
C LEU A 93 0.45 12.10 -0.62
N ARG A 94 1.75 12.24 -0.89
CA ARG A 94 2.29 13.22 -1.82
C ARG A 94 3.12 12.57 -2.92
N ARG A 95 3.25 13.29 -4.02
CA ARG A 95 4.22 12.97 -5.07
C ARG A 95 5.61 13.35 -4.60
N GLY A 96 6.57 12.44 -4.82
CA GLY A 96 7.97 12.68 -4.54
C GLY A 96 8.61 13.64 -5.55
N SER A 97 9.70 14.27 -5.13
CA SER A 97 10.58 15.04 -6.01
C SER A 97 11.47 14.11 -6.85
N PHE A 98 12.18 14.69 -7.84
CA PHE A 98 13.09 13.92 -8.70
C PHE A 98 14.11 13.10 -7.88
N GLY A 99 14.75 13.70 -6.88
CA GLY A 99 15.74 13.01 -6.04
C GLY A 99 15.16 11.90 -5.17
N GLN A 100 13.87 11.96 -4.81
CA GLN A 100 13.17 10.93 -4.05
C GLN A 100 12.72 9.74 -4.92
N VAL A 101 12.62 9.93 -6.22
CA VAL A 101 12.19 8.88 -7.16
C VAL A 101 13.36 8.33 -7.95
N ILE A 102 14.34 9.16 -8.29
CA ILE A 102 15.49 8.79 -9.13
C ILE A 102 16.78 9.33 -8.48
N ASN A 103 17.62 8.43 -7.97
CA ASN A 103 18.97 8.75 -7.50
C ASN A 103 19.88 7.50 -7.54
N PRO A 104 21.22 7.66 -7.49
CA PRO A 104 22.16 6.53 -7.60
C PRO A 104 21.98 5.46 -6.51
N THR A 105 21.62 5.85 -5.29
CA THR A 105 21.39 4.91 -4.18
C THR A 105 20.16 4.04 -4.46
N LEU A 106 19.08 4.62 -4.96
CA LEU A 106 17.86 3.90 -5.35
C LEU A 106 18.13 2.93 -6.50
N THR A 107 18.96 3.36 -7.47
CA THR A 107 19.37 2.49 -8.59
C THR A 107 20.13 1.26 -8.06
N ARG A 108 21.08 1.44 -7.15
CA ARG A 108 21.83 0.31 -6.52
C ARG A 108 20.92 -0.62 -5.73
N LYS A 109 19.96 -0.08 -4.93
CA LYS A 109 18.95 -0.87 -4.22
C LYS A 109 18.09 -1.68 -5.20
N SER A 110 17.61 -1.06 -6.28
CA SER A 110 16.81 -1.73 -7.31
C SER A 110 17.57 -2.87 -7.97
N ILE A 111 18.86 -2.68 -8.32
CA ILE A 111 19.71 -3.71 -8.89
C ILE A 111 19.86 -4.90 -7.92
N LYS A 112 20.02 -4.64 -6.61
CA LYS A 112 20.10 -5.69 -5.60
C LYS A 112 18.82 -6.53 -5.57
N LEU A 113 17.66 -5.90 -5.63
CA LEU A 113 16.35 -6.57 -5.64
C LEU A 113 16.15 -7.38 -6.93
N LEU A 114 16.56 -6.85 -8.09
CA LEU A 114 16.52 -7.58 -9.36
C LEU A 114 17.38 -8.85 -9.31
N LYS A 115 18.59 -8.77 -8.74
CA LYS A 115 19.48 -9.93 -8.52
C LYS A 115 18.88 -10.93 -7.53
N GLY A 116 18.09 -10.45 -6.56
CA GLY A 116 17.33 -11.29 -5.60
C GLY A 116 16.08 -11.95 -6.17
N GLY A 117 15.81 -11.80 -7.47
CA GLY A 117 14.67 -12.43 -8.15
C GLY A 117 13.39 -11.58 -8.21
N HIS A 118 13.37 -10.38 -7.63
CA HIS A 118 12.26 -9.45 -7.80
C HIS A 118 12.28 -8.86 -9.22
N LYS A 119 11.09 -8.74 -9.83
CA LYS A 119 10.94 -8.26 -11.21
C LYS A 119 10.27 -6.89 -11.25
N LEU A 120 10.71 -6.04 -12.16
CA LEU A 120 9.95 -4.85 -12.53
C LEU A 120 8.63 -5.26 -13.19
N GLY A 121 7.58 -4.52 -12.90
CA GLY A 121 6.26 -4.70 -13.51
C GLY A 121 5.92 -3.60 -14.50
N ILE A 122 4.74 -3.71 -15.09
CA ILE A 122 4.18 -2.67 -15.96
C ILE A 122 3.83 -1.46 -15.09
N LEU A 123 4.18 -0.27 -15.56
CA LEU A 123 3.78 1.00 -14.94
C LEU A 123 2.27 1.18 -15.07
N LYS A 124 1.57 1.00 -13.96
CA LYS A 124 0.15 1.31 -13.80
C LYS A 124 0.00 2.15 -12.54
N GLY A 125 -0.55 3.35 -12.67
CA GLY A 125 -0.64 4.35 -11.61
C GLY A 125 0.38 5.48 -11.78
N ASP A 126 0.50 6.33 -10.76
CA ASP A 126 1.41 7.48 -10.75
C ASP A 126 2.81 7.06 -10.24
N PRO A 127 3.86 7.06 -11.10
CA PRO A 127 5.20 6.63 -10.68
C PRO A 127 5.87 7.60 -9.69
N TRP A 128 5.35 8.80 -9.55
CA TRP A 128 5.85 9.80 -8.60
C TRP A 128 5.20 9.72 -7.23
N MET A 129 4.07 9.00 -7.08
CA MET A 129 3.41 8.84 -5.80
C MET A 129 4.32 8.09 -4.83
N LEU A 130 4.45 8.58 -3.59
CA LEU A 130 5.15 7.91 -2.52
C LEU A 130 4.21 6.95 -1.77
N ALA A 131 4.79 5.92 -1.15
CA ALA A 131 4.06 4.95 -0.36
C ALA A 131 3.68 5.50 1.02
N GLY A 132 2.78 4.82 1.72
CA GLY A 132 2.46 5.12 3.11
C GLY A 132 1.83 3.94 3.82
N VAL A 133 1.93 3.94 5.14
CA VAL A 133 1.30 2.94 6.01
C VAL A 133 0.63 3.64 7.17
N PHE A 134 -0.62 3.29 7.45
CA PHE A 134 -1.43 3.90 8.50
C PHE A 134 -2.09 2.83 9.34
N ARG A 135 -2.09 3.02 10.66
CA ARG A 135 -2.90 2.23 11.58
C ARG A 135 -4.10 3.07 12.00
N ILE A 136 -5.29 2.52 11.80
CA ILE A 136 -6.56 3.10 12.18
C ILE A 136 -7.14 2.29 13.33
N GLU A 137 -7.47 2.96 14.42
CA GLU A 137 -8.10 2.35 15.58
C GLU A 137 -9.62 2.15 15.36
N PRO A 138 -10.29 1.34 16.19
CA PRO A 138 -11.74 1.09 16.06
C PRO A 138 -12.62 2.33 16.14
N ASP A 139 -12.18 3.39 16.78
CA ASP A 139 -12.86 4.69 16.86
C ASP A 139 -12.58 5.61 15.65
N GLY A 140 -11.74 5.13 14.71
CA GLY A 140 -11.34 5.87 13.50
C GLY A 140 -10.13 6.77 13.69
N ASP A 141 -9.52 6.82 14.89
CA ASP A 141 -8.28 7.60 15.04
C ASP A 141 -7.09 6.91 14.35
N VAL A 142 -6.26 7.71 13.68
CA VAL A 142 -5.03 7.23 13.06
C VAL A 142 -3.90 7.32 14.09
N SER A 143 -3.66 6.21 14.78
CA SER A 143 -2.67 6.11 15.87
C SER A 143 -1.23 5.99 15.38
N TYR A 144 -1.03 5.59 14.12
CA TYR A 144 0.29 5.48 13.49
C TYR A 144 0.22 5.92 12.03
N SER A 145 1.23 6.64 11.58
CA SER A 145 1.42 7.03 10.19
C SER A 145 2.88 6.96 9.78
N HIS A 146 3.14 6.33 8.65
CA HIS A 146 4.44 6.34 7.97
C HIS A 146 4.24 6.89 6.56
N TYR A 147 4.92 7.99 6.28
CA TYR A 147 4.99 8.59 4.96
C TYR A 147 6.37 8.30 4.39
N ALA A 148 6.44 7.55 3.30
CA ALA A 148 7.72 7.23 2.69
C ALA A 148 8.48 8.50 2.26
N THR A 149 9.75 8.58 2.62
CA THR A 149 10.63 9.70 2.30
C THR A 149 11.23 9.58 0.90
N ASP A 150 11.30 8.36 0.37
CA ASP A 150 11.68 8.05 -1.01
C ASP A 150 11.01 6.75 -1.50
N VAL A 151 11.25 6.35 -2.74
CA VAL A 151 10.59 5.20 -3.36
C VAL A 151 11.01 3.85 -2.77
N SER A 152 12.07 3.78 -1.97
CA SER A 152 12.56 2.57 -1.30
C SER A 152 12.24 2.54 0.18
N ASP A 153 11.64 3.60 0.73
CA ASP A 153 11.30 3.73 2.15
C ASP A 153 9.95 3.04 2.43
N ASN A 154 9.91 1.73 2.21
CA ASN A 154 8.76 0.90 2.52
C ASN A 154 9.01 0.14 3.83
N LEU A 155 8.01 0.11 4.70
CA LEU A 155 8.06 -0.76 5.87
C LEU A 155 8.08 -2.22 5.44
N SER A 156 8.88 -3.05 6.12
CA SER A 156 8.87 -4.50 5.89
C SER A 156 7.53 -5.12 6.27
N GLY A 157 7.19 -6.26 5.68
CA GLY A 157 5.99 -7.00 6.02
C GLY A 157 5.89 -7.35 7.50
N ALA A 158 7.04 -7.67 8.14
CA ALA A 158 7.12 -7.94 9.57
C ALA A 158 6.81 -6.69 10.40
N ALA A 159 7.37 -5.52 10.04
CA ALA A 159 7.09 -4.26 10.71
C ALA A 159 5.60 -3.88 10.62
N ILE A 160 5.00 -4.05 9.44
CA ILE A 160 3.56 -3.82 9.23
C ILE A 160 2.72 -4.75 10.10
N ALA A 161 3.06 -6.04 10.15
CA ALA A 161 2.33 -7.00 10.99
C ALA A 161 2.47 -6.71 12.49
N GLN A 162 3.61 -6.14 12.93
CA GLN A 162 3.80 -5.71 14.32
C GLN A 162 2.87 -4.56 14.70
N LEU A 163 2.52 -3.68 13.78
CA LEU A 163 1.58 -2.58 14.05
C LEU A 163 0.22 -3.07 14.54
N LEU A 164 -0.22 -4.29 14.17
CA LEU A 164 -1.47 -4.88 14.68
C LEU A 164 -1.39 -5.26 16.17
N LYS A 165 -0.19 -5.43 16.72
CA LYS A 165 0.04 -5.87 18.11
C LYS A 165 0.24 -4.71 19.09
N LEU A 166 0.36 -3.48 18.60
CA LEU A 166 0.47 -2.30 19.48
C LEU A 166 -0.82 -2.12 20.29
N LYS A 167 -0.69 -1.85 21.58
CA LYS A 167 -1.80 -1.52 22.49
C LYS A 167 -1.91 0.00 22.63
#